data_0e0939322beb016221abce27376c1756
#
_entry.id   0e0939322beb016221abce27376c1756
#
_cell.length_a   1.000
_cell.length_b   1.000
_cell.length_c   1.000
_cell.angle_alpha   90.00
_cell.angle_beta   90.00
_cell.angle_gamma   90.00
#
_symmetry.space_group_name_H-M   'P 1'
#
loop_
_entity.id
_entity.type
_entity.pdbx_description
1 polymer ?
#
loop_
_entity_poly.entity_id
_entity_poly.type
_entity_poly.pdbx_seq_one_letter_code
_entity_poly.pdbx_strand_id
1 'polypeptide(L)' 'MKEIKAGSLVVFLDIFQSETIPNVGIVLSIVTFPELVYEELGEGVVWYSVLFGDVDMVVSSEMIILIN' A
#
# COMPACT_ATOMS: atom_id res chain seq x y z
N MET A 1 -7.55 -11.05 -13.54
CA MET A 1 -6.72 -10.04 -12.88
C MET A 1 -6.94 -10.12 -11.38
N LYS A 2 -5.87 -10.24 -10.60
CA LYS A 2 -6.00 -10.30 -9.14
C LYS A 2 -6.06 -8.89 -8.57
N GLU A 3 -7.01 -8.67 -7.70
CA GLU A 3 -7.14 -7.41 -6.99
C GLU A 3 -6.40 -7.47 -5.65
N ILE A 4 -5.81 -6.35 -5.26
CA ILE A 4 -5.22 -6.22 -3.93
C ILE A 4 -6.35 -6.06 -2.93
N LYS A 5 -6.35 -6.90 -1.90
CA LYS A 5 -7.37 -6.89 -0.86
C LYS A 5 -6.74 -7.20 0.50
N ALA A 6 -7.51 -7.09 1.57
CA ALA A 6 -7.05 -7.46 2.90
C ALA A 6 -6.49 -8.89 2.90
N GLY A 7 -5.31 -9.07 3.45
CA GLY A 7 -4.62 -10.36 3.47
C GLY A 7 -3.67 -10.58 2.30
N SER A 8 -3.70 -9.73 1.27
CA SER A 8 -2.78 -9.85 0.14
C SER A 8 -1.35 -9.55 0.55
N LEU A 9 -0.39 -10.28 -0.04
CA LEU A 9 1.02 -9.99 0.12
C LEU A 9 1.48 -9.07 -1.00
N VAL A 10 2.20 -8.02 -0.65
CA VAL A 10 2.68 -7.01 -1.60
C VAL A 10 4.15 -6.70 -1.37
N VAL A 11 4.81 -6.26 -2.43
CA VAL A 11 6.18 -5.74 -2.36
C VAL A 11 6.12 -4.24 -2.52
N PHE A 12 6.83 -3.54 -1.64
CA PHE A 12 6.94 -2.09 -1.68
C PHE A 12 8.07 -1.69 -2.64
N LEU A 13 7.73 -0.83 -3.61
CA LEU A 13 8.65 -0.38 -4.65
C LEU A 13 9.36 0.92 -4.27
N ASP A 14 9.94 0.97 -3.09
CA ASP A 14 10.65 2.14 -2.65
C ASP A 14 12.11 2.08 -3.11
N ILE A 15 12.56 3.13 -3.77
CA ILE A 15 13.96 3.26 -4.18
C ILE A 15 14.88 3.55 -2.98
N PHE A 16 14.30 4.05 -1.89
CA PHE A 16 15.03 4.31 -0.64
C PHE A 16 14.83 3.14 0.31
N GLN A 17 15.43 2.00 -0.01
CA GLN A 17 15.28 0.82 0.81
C GLN A 17 15.85 1.04 2.20
N SER A 18 15.01 0.81 3.20
CA SER A 18 15.45 0.79 4.58
C SER A 18 15.84 -0.65 4.94
N GLU A 19 17.03 -0.83 5.50
CA GLU A 19 17.48 -2.15 5.96
C GLU A 19 16.67 -2.65 7.16
N THR A 20 15.98 -1.73 7.84
CA THR A 20 15.23 -2.06 9.05
C THR A 20 13.77 -2.43 8.77
N ILE A 21 13.25 -2.09 7.57
CA ILE A 21 11.85 -2.35 7.22
C ILE A 21 11.82 -3.35 6.06
N PRO A 22 11.16 -4.52 6.23
CA PRO A 22 11.01 -5.47 5.14
C PRO A 22 10.26 -4.86 3.95
N ASN A 23 10.62 -5.27 2.73
CA ASN A 23 9.94 -4.80 1.52
C ASN A 23 8.61 -5.51 1.27
N VAL A 24 8.42 -6.66 1.91
CA VAL A 24 7.18 -7.45 1.77
C VAL A 24 6.26 -7.12 2.92
N GLY A 25 5.00 -6.83 2.59
CA GLY A 25 4.00 -6.51 3.59
C GLY A 25 2.69 -7.23 3.37
N ILE A 26 1.83 -7.18 4.37
CA ILE A 26 0.48 -7.74 4.32
C ILE A 26 -0.51 -6.57 4.32
N VAL A 27 -1.40 -6.57 3.33
CA VAL A 27 -2.45 -5.55 3.27
C VAL A 27 -3.44 -5.77 4.39
N LEU A 28 -3.66 -4.76 5.22
CA LEU A 28 -4.60 -4.81 6.33
C LEU A 28 -5.98 -4.35 5.91
N SER A 29 -6.06 -3.27 5.16
CA SER A 29 -7.34 -2.71 4.72
C SER A 29 -7.13 -1.72 3.58
N ILE A 30 -8.24 -1.37 2.93
CA ILE A 30 -8.28 -0.27 1.97
C ILE A 30 -8.59 0.99 2.75
N VAL A 31 -7.78 2.02 2.53
CA VAL A 31 -7.96 3.31 3.20
C VAL A 31 -8.82 4.21 2.32
N THR A 32 -9.87 4.77 2.90
CA THR A 32 -10.74 5.71 2.20
C THR A 32 -10.52 7.12 2.77
N PHE A 33 -10.47 8.09 1.88
CA PHE A 33 -10.28 9.49 2.25
C PHE A 33 -11.54 10.29 1.92
N PRO A 34 -11.74 11.44 2.58
CA PRO A 34 -12.79 12.37 2.17
C PRO A 34 -12.61 12.80 0.71
N GLU A 35 -13.72 13.09 0.02
CA GLU A 35 -13.72 13.41 -1.40
C GLU A 35 -12.77 14.57 -1.77
N LEU A 36 -12.67 15.56 -0.90
CA LEU A 36 -11.77 16.71 -1.11
C LEU A 36 -10.30 16.30 -1.16
N VAL A 37 -9.94 15.25 -0.42
CA VAL A 37 -8.55 14.75 -0.38
C VAL A 37 -8.22 14.00 -1.67
N TYR A 38 -9.18 13.30 -2.24
CA TYR A 38 -8.99 12.58 -3.51
C TYR A 38 -8.63 13.52 -4.66
N GLU A 39 -9.16 14.73 -4.66
CA GLU A 39 -8.84 15.73 -5.68
C GLU A 39 -7.36 16.11 -5.65
N GLU A 40 -6.76 16.13 -4.46
CA GLU A 40 -5.35 16.45 -4.27
C GLU A 40 -4.43 15.27 -4.53
N LEU A 41 -4.88 14.06 -4.15
CA LEU A 41 -4.08 12.83 -4.29
C LEU A 41 -4.14 12.22 -5.68
N GLY A 42 -5.08 12.64 -6.51
CA GLY A 42 -5.30 12.08 -7.84
C GLY A 42 -6.40 11.04 -7.86
N GLU A 43 -7.27 11.14 -8.86
CA GLU A 43 -8.36 10.19 -9.05
C GLU A 43 -7.81 8.85 -9.55
N GLY A 44 -8.43 7.76 -9.12
CA GLY A 44 -8.07 6.42 -9.54
C GLY A 44 -6.95 5.78 -8.75
N VAL A 45 -6.35 6.50 -7.83
CA VAL A 45 -5.33 5.94 -6.94
C VAL A 45 -6.01 5.36 -5.71
N VAL A 46 -5.74 4.09 -5.43
CA VAL A 46 -6.26 3.41 -4.25
C VAL A 46 -5.16 3.38 -3.19
N TRP A 47 -5.53 3.66 -1.96
CA TRP A 47 -4.60 3.67 -0.83
C TRP A 47 -4.88 2.48 0.07
N TYR A 48 -3.82 1.90 0.61
CA TYR A 48 -3.90 0.71 1.47
C TYR A 48 -3.13 0.94 2.76
N SER A 49 -3.66 0.37 3.84
CA SER A 49 -2.91 0.20 5.07
C SER A 49 -2.19 -1.14 4.97
N VAL A 50 -0.87 -1.12 5.04
CA VAL A 50 -0.04 -2.32 4.85
C VAL A 50 0.92 -2.45 6.03
N LEU A 51 1.05 -3.66 6.53
CA LEU A 51 1.97 -3.98 7.62
C LEU A 51 3.26 -4.55 7.02
N PHE A 52 4.35 -3.81 7.18
CA PHE A 52 5.69 -4.25 6.78
C PHE A 52 6.47 -4.59 8.04
N GLY A 53 6.56 -5.90 8.36
CA GLY A 53 7.12 -6.32 9.64
C GLY A 53 6.29 -5.78 10.80
N ASP A 54 6.87 -4.90 11.60
CA ASP A 54 6.19 -4.25 12.73
C ASP A 54 5.65 -2.86 12.40
N VAL A 55 5.85 -2.39 11.16
CA VAL A 55 5.53 -1.02 10.76
C VAL A 55 4.26 -1.00 9.92
N ASP A 56 3.27 -0.24 10.38
CA ASP A 56 2.02 -0.01 9.66
C ASP A 56 2.19 1.26 8.83
N MET A 57 2.01 1.15 7.52
CA MET A 57 2.17 2.26 6.60
C MET A 57 0.98 2.38 5.67
N VAL A 58 0.64 3.61 5.30
CA VAL A 58 -0.35 3.87 4.26
C VAL A 58 0.39 4.11 2.95
N VAL A 59 0.10 3.29 1.95
CA VAL A 59 0.78 3.35 0.66
C VAL A 59 -0.25 3.35 -0.47
N SER A 60 0.13 3.96 -1.59
CA SER A 60 -0.74 3.97 -2.77
C SER A 60 -0.53 2.71 -3.60
N SER A 61 -1.52 2.40 -4.43
CA SER A 61 -1.45 1.27 -5.35
C SER A 61 -0.28 1.36 -6.32
N GLU A 62 0.24 2.56 -6.57
CA GLU A 62 1.39 2.77 -7.45
C GLU A 62 2.71 2.40 -6.80
N MET A 63 2.73 2.30 -5.46
CA MET A 63 3.94 2.02 -4.68
C MET A 63 4.17 0.56 -4.39
N ILE A 64 3.19 -0.29 -4.70
CA ILE A 64 3.24 -1.71 -4.33
C ILE A 64 2.89 -2.61 -5.51
N ILE A 65 3.43 -3.84 -5.48
CA ILE A 65 3.09 -4.89 -6.43
C ILE A 65 2.55 -6.09 -5.67
N LEU A 66 1.44 -6.64 -6.15
CA LEU A 66 0.85 -7.85 -5.58
C LEU A 66 1.73 -9.06 -5.88
N ILE A 67 2.06 -9.85 -4.84
CA ILE A 67 2.89 -11.05 -4.99
C ILE A 67 2.03 -12.30 -5.15
N ASN A 68 0.88 -12.33 -4.50
CA ASN A 68 0.05 -13.54 -4.53
C ASN A 68 -1.36 -13.33 -5.08
#